data_6a32338219ed52fc3c087ab932479b46
#
_entry.id   6a32338219ed52fc3c087ab932479b46
#
_cell.length_a   1.000
_cell.length_b   1.000
_cell.length_c   1.000
_cell.angle_alpha   90.00
_cell.angle_beta   90.00
_cell.angle_gamma   90.00
#
_symmetry.space_group_name_H-M   'P 1'
#
loop_
_entity.id
_entity.type
_entity.pdbx_description
1 polymer ?
#
loop_
_entity_poly.entity_id
_entity_poly.type
_entity_poly.pdbx_seq_one_letter_code
_entity_poly.pdbx_strand_id
1 'polypeptide(L)'
;MASRVALLAAVLLLCAPAAARANGDPASDYLLVQSVFLPFDAKVDSDVTSGLADVIRAADKAGFPIKVAVIRTRYDLGTAFSLYNQPQKYSEFLGLELSFQYHDQLLVVMPSGFGCSIGGRPNPACTRALKGLPGPGTDATKEVEAATTAVRRLAAAAGHVLPASGSGGGSSATRDRLTIAAGATAFIALLSAIVFYRRGRTPASK
;
A
#
# COMPACT_ATOMS: atom_id res chain seq x y z
N MET A 1 -31.23 -42.70 25.81
CA MET A 1 -30.02 -42.24 25.07
C MET A 1 -30.35 -41.17 24.02
N ALA A 2 -31.44 -41.25 23.30
CA ALA A 2 -31.86 -40.28 22.29
C ALA A 2 -32.01 -38.83 22.80
N SER A 3 -32.55 -38.67 24.01
CA SER A 3 -32.75 -37.32 24.60
C SER A 3 -31.45 -36.54 24.92
N ARG A 4 -30.42 -37.25 25.31
CA ARG A 4 -29.09 -36.63 25.60
C ARG A 4 -28.33 -36.24 24.32
N VAL A 5 -28.50 -37.01 23.25
CA VAL A 5 -27.93 -36.70 21.93
C VAL A 5 -28.63 -35.48 21.32
N ALA A 6 -29.96 -35.38 21.47
CA ALA A 6 -30.72 -34.23 21.00
C ALA A 6 -30.34 -32.93 21.74
N LEU A 7 -30.06 -33.02 23.03
CA LEU A 7 -29.61 -31.86 23.82
C LEU A 7 -28.21 -31.37 23.41
N LEU A 8 -27.29 -32.31 23.19
CA LEU A 8 -25.94 -32.00 22.69
C LEU A 8 -25.94 -31.38 21.29
N ALA A 9 -26.79 -31.89 20.39
CA ALA A 9 -26.95 -31.32 19.05
C ALA A 9 -27.55 -29.92 19.07
N ALA A 10 -28.51 -29.64 19.99
CA ALA A 10 -29.08 -28.30 20.17
C ALA A 10 -28.05 -27.29 20.71
N VAL A 11 -27.18 -27.70 21.65
CA VAL A 11 -26.11 -26.86 22.18
C VAL A 11 -25.06 -26.55 21.13
N LEU A 12 -24.69 -27.53 20.28
CA LEU A 12 -23.76 -27.34 19.18
C LEU A 12 -24.30 -26.39 18.09
N LEU A 13 -25.61 -26.39 17.81
CA LEU A 13 -26.24 -25.45 16.89
C LEU A 13 -26.27 -24.00 17.45
N LEU A 14 -26.40 -23.84 18.77
CA LEU A 14 -26.36 -22.51 19.41
C LEU A 14 -24.95 -21.90 19.48
N CYS A 15 -23.91 -22.73 19.39
CA CYS A 15 -22.50 -22.29 19.35
C CYS A 15 -21.97 -22.07 17.94
N ALA A 16 -22.80 -22.22 16.88
CA ALA A 16 -22.37 -21.85 15.54
C ALA A 16 -22.02 -20.36 15.54
N PRO A 17 -20.76 -19.96 15.24
CA PRO A 17 -20.42 -18.56 15.15
C PRO A 17 -21.30 -17.97 14.06
N ALA A 18 -22.20 -17.07 14.44
CA ALA A 18 -22.84 -16.20 13.48
C ALA A 18 -21.66 -15.55 12.73
N ALA A 19 -21.54 -15.81 11.43
CA ALA A 19 -20.62 -15.08 10.60
C ALA A 19 -21.06 -13.61 10.64
N ALA A 20 -20.59 -12.89 11.66
CA ALA A 20 -20.71 -11.46 11.76
C ALA A 20 -19.98 -10.94 10.53
N ARG A 21 -20.73 -10.60 9.49
CA ARG A 21 -20.21 -9.74 8.44
C ARG A 21 -19.94 -8.42 9.13
N ALA A 22 -18.72 -8.26 9.61
CA ALA A 22 -18.21 -6.96 10.00
C ALA A 22 -18.20 -6.15 8.71
N ASN A 23 -19.27 -5.37 8.50
CA ASN A 23 -19.36 -4.38 7.44
C ASN A 23 -18.59 -3.16 7.95
N GLY A 24 -17.30 -3.38 8.25
CA GLY A 24 -16.37 -2.36 8.69
C GLY A 24 -16.09 -1.34 7.58
N ASP A 25 -15.24 -0.40 7.88
CA ASP A 25 -14.64 0.49 6.89
C ASP A 25 -13.58 -0.30 6.09
N PRO A 26 -13.77 -0.53 4.78
CA PRO A 26 -12.82 -1.31 3.99
C PRO A 26 -11.40 -0.72 3.99
N ALA A 27 -11.27 0.61 4.06
CA ALA A 27 -9.97 1.26 4.06
C ALA A 27 -9.22 1.02 5.37
N SER A 28 -9.91 0.94 6.52
CA SER A 28 -9.26 0.64 7.79
C SER A 28 -8.63 -0.76 7.77
N ASP A 29 -9.40 -1.77 7.36
CA ASP A 29 -8.90 -3.15 7.28
C ASP A 29 -7.69 -3.28 6.34
N TYR A 30 -7.77 -2.63 5.19
CA TYR A 30 -6.72 -2.69 4.17
C TYR A 30 -5.43 -1.99 4.61
N LEU A 31 -5.58 -0.82 5.20
CA LEU A 31 -4.45 0.00 5.64
C LEU A 31 -3.75 -0.55 6.88
N LEU A 32 -4.29 -1.51 7.60
CA LEU A 32 -3.55 -2.21 8.65
C LEU A 32 -2.31 -2.92 8.09
N VAL A 33 -2.43 -3.52 6.90
CA VAL A 33 -1.37 -4.34 6.30
C VAL A 33 -0.70 -3.68 5.10
N GLN A 34 -1.32 -2.64 4.51
CA GLN A 34 -0.80 -1.95 3.34
C GLN A 34 -0.67 -0.44 3.57
N SER A 35 0.05 0.24 2.69
CA SER A 35 0.24 1.70 2.78
C SER A 35 -0.70 2.47 1.86
N VAL A 36 -1.41 1.79 0.97
CA VAL A 36 -2.35 2.41 0.01
C VAL A 36 -3.65 1.62 -0.01
N PHE A 37 -4.76 2.31 0.14
CA PHE A 37 -6.08 1.80 -0.19
C PHE A 37 -6.58 2.43 -1.49
N LEU A 38 -6.94 1.59 -2.45
CA LEU A 38 -7.62 1.94 -3.69
C LEU A 38 -8.86 1.05 -3.83
N PRO A 39 -10.02 1.59 -4.20
CA PRO A 39 -11.21 0.77 -4.45
C PRO A 39 -10.96 -0.28 -5.54
N PHE A 40 -11.48 -1.48 -5.36
CA PHE A 40 -11.26 -2.62 -6.26
C PHE A 40 -11.82 -2.41 -7.66
N ASP A 41 -12.83 -1.56 -7.81
CA ASP A 41 -13.45 -1.20 -9.08
C ASP A 41 -12.79 -0.01 -9.78
N ALA A 42 -11.78 0.59 -9.16
CA ALA A 42 -11.02 1.69 -9.74
C ALA A 42 -10.21 1.18 -10.93
N LYS A 43 -10.69 1.46 -12.14
CA LYS A 43 -9.95 1.21 -13.38
C LYS A 43 -8.89 2.30 -13.55
N VAL A 44 -7.75 2.09 -12.92
CA VAL A 44 -6.57 2.97 -13.00
C VAL A 44 -5.46 2.19 -13.68
N ASP A 45 -4.70 2.84 -14.52
CA ASP A 45 -3.54 2.24 -15.18
C ASP A 45 -2.52 1.77 -14.13
N SER A 46 -1.94 0.61 -14.37
CA SER A 46 -0.95 -0.01 -13.47
C SER A 46 0.24 0.90 -13.20
N ASP A 47 0.67 1.68 -14.18
CA ASP A 47 1.80 2.60 -14.06
C ASP A 47 1.49 3.75 -13.10
N VAL A 48 0.26 4.27 -13.13
CA VAL A 48 -0.17 5.35 -12.22
C VAL A 48 -0.29 4.83 -10.79
N THR A 49 -0.86 3.64 -10.62
CA THR A 49 -0.96 2.97 -9.32
C THR A 49 0.42 2.64 -8.74
N SER A 50 1.32 2.11 -9.56
CA SER A 50 2.70 1.82 -9.18
C SER A 50 3.46 3.09 -8.81
N GLY A 51 3.23 4.19 -9.55
CA GLY A 51 3.82 5.49 -9.26
C GLY A 51 3.45 6.02 -7.86
N LEU A 52 2.20 5.87 -7.43
CA LEU A 52 1.78 6.21 -6.08
C LEU A 52 2.47 5.34 -5.04
N ALA A 53 2.51 4.03 -5.24
CA ALA A 53 3.17 3.10 -4.33
C ALA A 53 4.67 3.39 -4.19
N ASP A 54 5.33 3.75 -5.29
CA ASP A 54 6.76 4.10 -5.31
C ASP A 54 7.04 5.39 -4.54
N VAL A 55 6.20 6.40 -4.70
CA VAL A 55 6.32 7.66 -3.96
C VAL A 55 6.12 7.47 -2.47
N ILE A 56 5.15 6.67 -2.06
CA ILE A 56 4.91 6.33 -0.65
C ILE A 56 6.11 5.58 -0.07
N ARG A 57 6.66 4.60 -0.81
CA ARG A 57 7.87 3.89 -0.40
C ARG A 57 9.10 4.80 -0.32
N ALA A 58 9.21 5.75 -1.23
CA ALA A 58 10.28 6.76 -1.19
C ALA A 58 10.13 7.69 0.02
N ALA A 59 8.90 8.08 0.37
CA ALA A 59 8.61 8.88 1.56
C ALA A 59 8.97 8.13 2.85
N ASP A 60 8.61 6.88 2.96
CA ASP A 60 8.96 6.02 4.10
C ASP A 60 10.47 5.90 4.28
N LYS A 61 11.20 5.61 3.20
CA LYS A 61 12.68 5.56 3.19
C LYS A 61 13.34 6.90 3.55
N ALA A 62 12.68 8.00 3.26
CA ALA A 62 13.14 9.35 3.62
C ALA A 62 12.82 9.74 5.08
N GLY A 63 12.16 8.86 5.85
CA GLY A 63 11.75 9.13 7.22
C GLY A 63 10.41 9.88 7.34
N PHE A 64 9.59 9.81 6.30
CA PHE A 64 8.23 10.36 6.27
C PHE A 64 7.22 9.24 5.98
N PRO A 65 6.94 8.36 6.97
CA PRO A 65 5.96 7.30 6.80
C PRO A 65 4.56 7.89 6.59
N ILE A 66 3.88 7.46 5.53
CA ILE A 66 2.54 7.93 5.18
C ILE A 66 1.68 6.79 4.65
N LYS A 67 0.43 6.74 5.09
CA LYS A 67 -0.60 5.89 4.49
C LYS A 67 -1.59 6.74 3.70
N VAL A 68 -2.13 6.18 2.62
CA VAL A 68 -3.01 6.90 1.70
C VAL A 68 -4.28 6.10 1.45
N ALA A 69 -5.44 6.72 1.65
CA ALA A 69 -6.74 6.19 1.24
C ALA A 69 -7.30 7.04 0.10
N VAL A 70 -7.53 6.44 -1.06
CA VAL A 70 -8.27 7.04 -2.17
C VAL A 70 -9.71 6.54 -2.11
N ILE A 71 -10.66 7.43 -1.92
CA ILE A 71 -12.09 7.15 -1.73
C ILE A 71 -12.85 7.80 -2.88
N ARG A 72 -13.35 7.00 -3.78
CA ARG A 72 -14.02 7.47 -5.00
C ARG A 72 -15.52 7.63 -4.84
N THR A 73 -16.12 6.72 -4.10
CA THR A 73 -17.57 6.65 -3.92
C THR A 73 -17.93 6.51 -2.44
N ARG A 74 -19.19 6.79 -2.13
CA ARG A 74 -19.70 6.57 -0.77
C ARG A 74 -19.67 5.10 -0.34
N TYR A 75 -19.64 4.17 -1.28
CA TYR A 75 -19.63 2.73 -1.01
C TYR A 75 -18.26 2.25 -0.51
N ASP A 76 -17.20 2.97 -0.83
CA ASP A 76 -15.84 2.66 -0.39
C ASP A 76 -15.63 2.89 1.12
N LEU A 77 -16.56 3.60 1.75
CA LEU A 77 -16.54 3.95 3.17
C LEU A 77 -17.25 2.92 4.07
N GLY A 78 -17.88 1.90 3.49
CA GLY A 78 -18.62 0.92 4.26
C GLY A 78 -19.64 1.57 5.20
N THR A 79 -19.49 1.35 6.52
CA THR A 79 -20.38 1.93 7.55
C THR A 79 -20.17 3.43 7.76
N ALA A 80 -19.02 3.99 7.36
CA ALA A 80 -18.69 5.41 7.49
C ALA A 80 -19.21 6.27 6.31
N PHE A 81 -20.17 5.78 5.51
CA PHE A 81 -20.68 6.41 4.29
C PHE A 81 -21.17 7.85 4.48
N SER A 82 -21.55 8.25 5.68
CA SER A 82 -21.95 9.63 6.00
C SER A 82 -20.80 10.64 5.92
N LEU A 83 -19.55 10.16 5.92
CA LEU A 83 -18.35 10.98 5.82
C LEU A 83 -17.90 11.20 4.35
N TYR A 84 -18.66 10.68 3.38
CA TYR A 84 -18.36 10.91 1.97
C TYR A 84 -18.36 12.40 1.65
N ASN A 85 -17.41 12.86 0.85
CA ASN A 85 -17.11 14.26 0.56
C ASN A 85 -16.69 15.11 1.78
N GLN A 86 -16.31 14.48 2.87
CA GLN A 86 -15.74 15.13 4.05
C GLN A 86 -14.35 14.55 4.35
N PRO A 87 -13.35 14.74 3.45
CA PRO A 87 -12.06 14.05 3.52
C PRO A 87 -11.32 14.30 4.83
N GLN A 88 -11.42 15.50 5.40
CA GLN A 88 -10.77 15.81 6.68
C GLN A 88 -11.40 15.01 7.83
N LYS A 89 -12.72 14.99 7.94
CA LYS A 89 -13.40 14.22 9.00
C LYS A 89 -13.18 12.73 8.84
N TYR A 90 -13.16 12.25 7.61
CA TYR A 90 -12.88 10.85 7.36
C TYR A 90 -11.42 10.49 7.67
N SER A 91 -10.46 11.37 7.41
CA SER A 91 -9.06 11.12 7.80
C SER A 91 -8.87 11.04 9.31
N GLU A 92 -9.63 11.82 10.08
CA GLU A 92 -9.63 11.75 11.53
C GLU A 92 -10.27 10.46 12.05
N PHE A 93 -11.41 10.07 11.49
CA PHE A 93 -12.09 8.81 11.81
C PHE A 93 -11.19 7.61 11.50
N LEU A 94 -10.69 7.50 10.25
CA LEU A 94 -9.83 6.42 9.81
C LEU A 94 -8.52 6.37 10.60
N GLY A 95 -7.96 7.53 10.92
CA GLY A 95 -6.75 7.62 11.75
C GLY A 95 -6.99 7.15 13.19
N LEU A 96 -8.17 7.32 13.76
CA LEU A 96 -8.54 6.75 15.06
C LEU A 96 -8.66 5.22 14.99
N GLU A 97 -9.27 4.68 13.94
CA GLU A 97 -9.36 3.24 13.73
C GLU A 97 -7.99 2.58 13.58
N LEU A 98 -7.07 3.25 12.90
CA LEU A 98 -5.70 2.75 12.72
C LEU A 98 -4.80 2.97 13.94
N SER A 99 -5.19 3.81 14.91
CA SER A 99 -4.33 4.33 15.98
C SER A 99 -3.73 3.30 16.93
N PHE A 100 -4.22 2.07 16.94
CA PHE A 100 -3.63 0.98 17.73
C PHE A 100 -2.37 0.36 17.10
N GLN A 101 -2.14 0.57 15.77
CA GLN A 101 -0.97 0.06 15.05
C GLN A 101 -0.21 1.13 14.26
N TYR A 102 -0.84 2.26 13.95
CA TYR A 102 -0.27 3.30 13.10
C TYR A 102 -0.54 4.69 13.64
N HIS A 103 0.51 5.47 13.87
CA HIS A 103 0.43 6.79 14.51
C HIS A 103 0.99 7.92 13.63
N ASP A 104 1.44 7.60 12.42
CA ASP A 104 2.07 8.56 11.53
C ASP A 104 1.05 9.24 10.60
N GLN A 105 1.55 9.84 9.54
CA GLN A 105 0.75 10.63 8.61
C GLN A 105 -0.25 9.77 7.83
N LEU A 106 -1.52 10.15 7.86
CA LEU A 106 -2.59 9.60 7.04
C LEU A 106 -3.09 10.67 6.08
N LEU A 107 -3.17 10.35 4.80
CA LEU A 107 -3.77 11.17 3.75
C LEU A 107 -5.03 10.48 3.23
N VAL A 108 -6.11 11.22 3.15
CA VAL A 108 -7.35 10.83 2.47
C VAL A 108 -7.55 11.69 1.25
N VAL A 109 -7.86 11.07 0.13
CA VAL A 109 -8.19 11.72 -1.14
C VAL A 109 -9.60 11.35 -1.53
N MET A 110 -10.44 12.35 -1.79
CA MET A 110 -11.82 12.21 -2.27
C MET A 110 -12.04 13.14 -3.45
N PRO A 111 -13.09 12.95 -4.27
CA PRO A 111 -13.40 13.86 -5.35
C PRO A 111 -13.50 15.34 -4.93
N SER A 112 -13.95 15.59 -3.70
CA SER A 112 -14.09 16.93 -3.12
C SER A 112 -12.78 17.55 -2.62
N GLY A 113 -11.68 16.77 -2.50
CA GLY A 113 -10.39 17.28 -2.02
C GLY A 113 -9.65 16.32 -1.12
N PHE A 114 -8.89 16.88 -0.19
CA PHE A 114 -7.93 16.17 0.65
C PHE A 114 -8.25 16.33 2.12
N GLY A 115 -7.95 15.31 2.91
CA GLY A 115 -7.95 15.33 4.36
C GLY A 115 -6.72 14.66 4.92
N CYS A 116 -6.25 15.09 6.08
CA CYS A 116 -5.10 14.47 6.68
C CYS A 116 -5.11 14.54 8.21
N SER A 117 -4.57 13.49 8.81
CA SER A 117 -4.48 13.35 10.26
C SER A 117 -3.19 12.65 10.67
N ILE A 118 -2.86 12.74 11.94
CA ILE A 118 -1.82 11.96 12.61
C ILE A 118 -2.47 11.32 13.84
N GLY A 119 -2.51 9.99 13.90
CA GLY A 119 -3.16 9.27 14.99
C GLY A 119 -4.62 9.70 15.22
N GLY A 120 -5.36 9.97 14.15
CA GLY A 120 -6.75 10.44 14.21
C GLY A 120 -6.94 11.90 14.63
N ARG A 121 -5.88 12.68 14.76
CA ARG A 121 -5.95 14.11 15.10
C ARG A 121 -5.68 14.98 13.87
N PRO A 122 -6.39 16.12 13.72
CA PRO A 122 -6.12 17.05 12.64
C PRO A 122 -4.65 17.48 12.61
N ASN A 123 -4.07 17.55 11.42
CA ASN A 123 -2.73 18.08 11.24
C ASN A 123 -2.76 19.42 10.48
N PRO A 124 -2.68 20.58 11.19
CA PRO A 124 -2.74 21.90 10.55
C PRO A 124 -1.58 22.16 9.57
N ALA A 125 -0.41 21.54 9.78
CA ALA A 125 0.72 21.67 8.85
C ALA A 125 0.41 20.98 7.52
N CYS A 126 -0.21 19.81 7.57
CA CYS A 126 -0.69 19.10 6.39
C CYS A 126 -1.76 19.91 5.65
N THR A 127 -2.77 20.41 6.35
CA THR A 127 -3.84 21.21 5.74
C THR A 127 -3.26 22.46 5.03
N ARG A 128 -2.26 23.11 5.62
CA ARG A 128 -1.57 24.24 4.98
C ARG A 128 -0.79 23.79 3.74
N ALA A 129 -0.09 22.67 3.82
CA ALA A 129 0.70 22.16 2.71
C ALA A 129 -0.19 21.78 1.50
N LEU A 130 -1.40 21.27 1.74
CA LEU A 130 -2.34 20.88 0.69
C LEU A 130 -3.18 22.05 0.18
N LYS A 131 -3.14 23.20 0.83
CA LYS A 131 -3.90 24.38 0.41
C LYS A 131 -3.53 24.79 -1.01
N GLY A 132 -4.56 25.00 -1.85
CA GLY A 132 -4.40 25.39 -3.25
C GLY A 132 -4.13 24.24 -4.21
N LEU A 133 -4.09 22.99 -3.75
CA LEU A 133 -4.22 21.86 -4.67
C LEU A 133 -5.67 21.80 -5.17
N PRO A 134 -5.87 21.66 -6.47
CA PRO A 134 -7.21 21.44 -7.02
C PRO A 134 -7.78 20.12 -6.51
N GLY A 135 -9.07 20.08 -6.26
CA GLY A 135 -9.76 18.81 -5.96
C GLY A 135 -9.61 17.83 -7.13
N PRO A 136 -9.42 16.53 -6.85
CA PRO A 136 -9.14 15.55 -7.91
C PRO A 136 -10.29 15.37 -8.90
N GLY A 137 -11.52 15.67 -8.49
CA GLY A 137 -12.73 15.33 -9.25
C GLY A 137 -13.01 13.81 -9.16
N THR A 138 -13.84 13.32 -10.07
CA THR A 138 -14.34 11.92 -10.06
C THR A 138 -13.59 10.97 -11.00
N ASP A 139 -12.54 11.43 -11.65
CA ASP A 139 -11.72 10.60 -12.52
C ASP A 139 -10.73 9.78 -11.69
N ALA A 140 -10.75 8.45 -11.84
CA ALA A 140 -9.95 7.54 -11.04
C ALA A 140 -8.44 7.78 -11.17
N THR A 141 -7.97 8.00 -12.40
CA THR A 141 -6.56 8.25 -12.68
C THR A 141 -6.11 9.57 -12.06
N LYS A 142 -6.92 10.63 -12.21
CA LYS A 142 -6.64 11.94 -11.62
C LYS A 142 -6.64 11.91 -10.08
N GLU A 143 -7.50 11.09 -9.47
CA GLU A 143 -7.50 10.92 -8.02
C GLU A 143 -6.17 10.32 -7.52
N VAL A 144 -5.64 9.32 -8.22
CA VAL A 144 -4.35 8.70 -7.87
C VAL A 144 -3.16 9.63 -8.18
N GLU A 145 -3.20 10.36 -9.28
CA GLU A 145 -2.20 11.38 -9.60
C GLU A 145 -2.21 12.52 -8.56
N ALA A 146 -3.39 12.95 -8.13
CA ALA A 146 -3.55 13.95 -7.09
C ALA A 146 -3.02 13.43 -5.73
N ALA A 147 -3.26 12.16 -5.39
CA ALA A 147 -2.68 11.52 -4.23
C ALA A 147 -1.14 11.53 -4.28
N THR A 148 -0.56 11.16 -5.44
CA THR A 148 0.89 11.20 -5.66
C THR A 148 1.46 12.60 -5.47
N THR A 149 0.81 13.60 -6.02
CA THR A 149 1.20 15.02 -5.87
C THR A 149 1.09 15.48 -4.43
N ALA A 150 0.02 15.10 -3.73
CA ALA A 150 -0.20 15.44 -2.33
C ALA A 150 0.87 14.83 -1.41
N VAL A 151 1.22 13.54 -1.60
CA VAL A 151 2.29 12.88 -0.84
C VAL A 151 3.62 13.60 -1.00
N ARG A 152 4.01 13.95 -2.23
CA ARG A 152 5.24 14.70 -2.50
C ARG A 152 5.25 16.05 -1.82
N ARG A 153 4.13 16.75 -1.87
CA ARG A 153 3.99 18.08 -1.27
C ARG A 153 4.04 18.03 0.25
N LEU A 154 3.44 17.00 0.85
CA LEU A 154 3.48 16.77 2.29
C LEU A 154 4.89 16.44 2.76
N ALA A 155 5.57 15.53 2.10
CA ALA A 155 6.95 15.19 2.41
C ALA A 155 7.88 16.40 2.29
N ALA A 156 7.76 17.18 1.20
CA ALA A 156 8.55 18.41 1.01
C ALA A 156 8.27 19.45 2.11
N ALA A 157 7.01 19.63 2.50
CA ALA A 157 6.62 20.54 3.58
C ALA A 157 7.16 20.09 4.96
N ALA A 158 7.41 18.79 5.13
CA ALA A 158 8.06 18.21 6.30
C ALA A 158 9.60 18.18 6.19
N GLY A 159 10.18 18.74 5.11
CA GLY A 159 11.63 18.78 4.90
C GLY A 159 12.23 17.55 4.18
N HIS A 160 11.40 16.65 3.69
CA HIS A 160 11.82 15.43 2.99
C HIS A 160 11.69 15.61 1.48
N VAL A 161 12.82 15.76 0.78
CA VAL A 161 12.83 15.87 -0.69
C VAL A 161 12.78 14.46 -1.29
N LEU A 162 11.66 14.13 -1.95
CA LEU A 162 11.51 12.86 -2.64
C LEU A 162 12.09 12.94 -4.06
N PRO A 163 12.67 11.85 -4.58
CA PRO A 163 13.13 11.80 -5.96
C PRO A 163 12.00 12.20 -6.92
N ALA A 164 12.32 12.94 -7.96
CA ALA A 164 11.35 13.22 -9.02
C ALA A 164 10.80 11.89 -9.52
N SER A 165 9.50 11.83 -9.87
CA SER A 165 8.96 10.65 -10.56
C SER A 165 9.71 10.55 -11.88
N GLY A 166 10.75 9.73 -11.92
CA GLY A 166 11.17 9.21 -13.19
C GLY A 166 9.98 8.45 -13.74
N SER A 167 9.62 8.68 -14.96
CA SER A 167 8.87 7.75 -15.80
C SER A 167 9.70 6.46 -15.89
N GLY A 168 9.76 5.73 -14.77
CA GLY A 168 10.58 4.53 -14.60
C GLY A 168 9.71 3.30 -14.80
N GLY A 169 9.12 3.20 -15.98
CA GLY A 169 8.96 1.89 -16.56
C GLY A 169 10.36 1.30 -16.73
N GLY A 170 10.76 0.34 -15.91
CA GLY A 170 11.69 -0.66 -16.36
C GLY A 170 13.17 -0.57 -15.99
N SER A 171 13.62 -0.02 -14.86
CA SER A 171 15.07 -0.07 -14.60
C SER A 171 15.55 -0.99 -13.47
N SER A 172 14.72 -1.31 -12.48
CA SER A 172 15.17 -2.25 -11.43
C SER A 172 15.11 -3.71 -11.90
N ALA A 173 14.03 -4.13 -12.54
CA ALA A 173 13.89 -5.51 -13.03
C ALA A 173 14.91 -5.84 -14.15
N THR A 174 15.30 -4.86 -14.96
CA THR A 174 16.31 -5.04 -16.01
C THR A 174 17.73 -5.07 -15.42
N ARG A 175 18.03 -4.23 -14.44
CA ARG A 175 19.32 -4.27 -13.72
C ARG A 175 19.48 -5.55 -12.91
N ASP A 176 18.45 -6.00 -12.20
CA ASP A 176 18.48 -7.25 -11.45
C ASP A 176 18.61 -8.46 -12.38
N ARG A 177 17.95 -8.45 -13.53
CA ARG A 177 18.11 -9.51 -14.55
C ARG A 177 19.50 -9.50 -15.19
N LEU A 178 20.10 -8.33 -15.41
CA LEU A 178 21.46 -8.22 -15.95
C LEU A 178 22.51 -8.69 -14.94
N THR A 179 22.35 -8.35 -13.65
CA THR A 179 23.26 -8.80 -12.60
C THR A 179 23.12 -10.30 -12.33
N ILE A 180 21.93 -10.87 -12.37
CA ILE A 180 21.70 -12.31 -12.25
C ILE A 180 22.27 -13.06 -13.47
N ALA A 181 22.06 -12.55 -14.69
CA ALA A 181 22.61 -13.15 -15.90
C ALA A 181 24.15 -13.10 -15.93
N ALA A 182 24.77 -11.99 -15.54
CA ALA A 182 26.22 -11.87 -15.45
C ALA A 182 26.80 -12.77 -14.36
N GLY A 183 26.13 -12.91 -13.22
CA GLY A 183 26.53 -13.81 -12.14
C GLY A 183 26.46 -15.29 -12.54
N ALA A 184 25.41 -15.70 -13.24
CA ALA A 184 25.25 -17.08 -13.70
C ALA A 184 26.26 -17.48 -14.75
N THR A 185 26.59 -16.61 -15.70
CA THR A 185 27.63 -16.88 -16.71
C THR A 185 29.02 -16.99 -16.12
N ALA A 186 29.38 -16.13 -15.15
CA ALA A 186 30.65 -16.20 -14.45
C ALA A 186 30.78 -17.50 -13.64
N PHE A 187 29.71 -17.95 -12.99
CA PHE A 187 29.70 -19.19 -12.19
C PHE A 187 29.82 -20.43 -13.06
N ILE A 188 29.16 -20.47 -14.23
CA ILE A 188 29.28 -21.57 -15.20
C ILE A 188 30.70 -21.63 -15.79
N ALA A 189 31.32 -20.50 -16.12
CA ALA A 189 32.69 -20.43 -16.60
C ALA A 189 33.69 -20.94 -15.56
N LEU A 190 33.51 -20.59 -14.28
CA LEU A 190 34.34 -21.06 -13.17
C LEU A 190 34.24 -22.58 -12.97
N LEU A 191 33.03 -23.12 -12.99
CA LEU A 191 32.81 -24.57 -12.88
C LEU A 191 33.42 -25.33 -14.07
N SER A 192 33.30 -24.80 -15.28
CA SER A 192 33.91 -25.40 -16.48
C SER A 192 35.42 -25.43 -16.39
N ALA A 193 36.05 -24.35 -15.94
CA ALA A 193 37.51 -24.28 -15.73
C ALA A 193 37.99 -25.28 -14.67
N ILE A 194 37.26 -25.47 -13.56
CA ILE A 194 37.59 -26.44 -12.51
C ILE A 194 37.51 -27.89 -13.06
N VAL A 195 36.47 -28.19 -13.84
CA VAL A 195 36.30 -29.54 -14.43
C VAL A 195 37.44 -29.82 -15.44
N PHE A 196 37.79 -28.83 -16.25
CA PHE A 196 38.86 -28.98 -17.23
C PHE A 196 40.23 -29.16 -16.55
N TYR A 197 40.50 -28.40 -15.48
CA TYR A 197 41.73 -28.50 -14.71
C TYR A 197 41.86 -29.86 -13.98
N ARG A 198 40.78 -30.43 -13.51
CA ARG A 198 40.76 -31.77 -12.87
C ARG A 198 40.93 -32.91 -13.90
N ARG A 199 40.41 -32.78 -15.11
CA ARG A 199 40.57 -33.79 -16.19
C ARG A 199 42.00 -33.86 -16.72
N GLY A 200 42.72 -32.72 -16.73
CA GLY A 200 44.11 -32.68 -17.16
C GLY A 200 45.11 -33.28 -16.21
N ARG A 201 44.73 -33.69 -15.03
CA ARG A 201 45.60 -34.27 -13.97
C ARG A 201 45.41 -35.78 -13.69
N THR A 202 44.79 -36.52 -14.61
CA THR A 202 44.86 -37.99 -14.50
C THR A 202 46.27 -38.45 -14.93
N PRO A 203 47.10 -38.98 -13.99
CA PRO A 203 48.38 -39.56 -14.39
C PRO A 203 48.14 -40.83 -15.20
N ALA A 204 48.80 -40.95 -16.33
CA ALA A 204 48.89 -42.20 -17.07
C ALA A 204 49.55 -43.26 -16.19
N SER A 205 48.73 -44.25 -15.74
CA SER A 205 49.21 -45.46 -15.11
C SER A 205 49.92 -46.30 -16.14
N LYS A 206 51.21 -46.58 -15.88
CA LYS A 206 51.96 -47.68 -16.52
C LYS A 206 51.51 -49.00 -15.92
#